data_b364266137012beeae864d9baefbf861
#
_entry.id   b364266137012beeae864d9baefbf861
#
_cell.length_a   1.000
_cell.length_b   1.000
_cell.length_c   1.000
_cell.angle_alpha   90.00
_cell.angle_beta   90.00
_cell.angle_gamma   90.00
#
_symmetry.space_group_name_H-M   'P 1'
#
loop_
_entity.id
_entity.type
_entity.pdbx_description
1 polymer ?
#
loop_
_entity_poly.entity_id
_entity_poly.type
_entity_poly.pdbx_seq_one_letter_code
_entity_poly.pdbx_strand_id
1 'polypeptide(L)'
;MKNQKAHYSLRQEAGSNVHKLYIYDDVTKYGDFDWWTWNYSESETSAQHFRKVLEEIPETDVIEVHINSNGGDVGEGVAIYNLLKQKKCKELVAYVDGFAWSVASVILQAADRRVMGLGTSLLIHNMCCLLYTSPSPRDRQKS
;
A
#
# COMPACT_ATOMS: atom_id res chain seq x y z
N MET A 1 -29.16 2.82 6.18
CA MET A 1 -28.09 3.61 5.52
C MET A 1 -27.05 2.65 5.01
N LYS A 2 -26.95 2.49 3.70
CA LYS A 2 -25.90 1.66 3.07
C LYS A 2 -24.60 2.44 3.22
N ASN A 3 -23.63 1.91 4.00
CA ASN A 3 -22.25 2.36 3.99
C ASN A 3 -21.73 2.23 2.56
N GLN A 4 -21.62 3.36 1.87
CA GLN A 4 -20.82 3.41 0.66
C GLN A 4 -19.36 3.28 1.10
N LYS A 5 -18.85 2.05 1.09
CA LYS A 5 -17.41 1.82 1.16
C LYS A 5 -16.80 2.49 -0.06
N ALA A 6 -15.80 3.32 0.18
CA ALA A 6 -15.02 3.90 -0.88
C ALA A 6 -14.41 2.76 -1.70
N HIS A 7 -14.94 2.54 -2.90
CA HIS A 7 -14.35 1.59 -3.84
C HIS A 7 -13.07 2.22 -4.39
N TYR A 8 -11.96 1.69 -3.98
CA TYR A 8 -10.66 1.98 -4.60
C TYR A 8 -10.63 1.27 -5.94
N SER A 9 -10.94 1.99 -6.98
CA SER A 9 -10.94 1.44 -8.33
C SER A 9 -9.71 1.92 -9.07
N LEU A 10 -9.10 1.01 -9.83
CA LEU A 10 -8.25 1.39 -10.94
C LEU A 10 -9.07 2.35 -11.83
N ARG A 11 -8.77 3.65 -11.78
CA ARG A 11 -9.37 4.61 -12.69
C ARG A 11 -8.41 4.83 -13.84
N GLN A 12 -8.73 4.21 -14.96
CA GLN A 12 -8.23 4.62 -16.26
C GLN A 12 -9.21 5.68 -16.80
N GLU A 13 -8.74 6.88 -17.02
CA GLU A 13 -9.49 7.84 -17.83
C GLU A 13 -9.47 7.34 -19.27
N ALA A 14 -10.64 7.24 -19.91
CA ALA A 14 -10.76 6.75 -21.28
C ALA A 14 -9.83 7.54 -22.21
N GLY A 15 -8.84 6.86 -22.81
CA GLY A 15 -7.83 7.44 -23.69
C GLY A 15 -6.56 7.97 -23.02
N SER A 16 -6.39 7.80 -21.70
CA SER A 16 -5.20 8.16 -20.97
C SER A 16 -4.32 6.94 -20.74
N ASN A 17 -3.00 7.10 -20.97
CA ASN A 17 -1.99 6.08 -20.63
C ASN A 17 -1.51 6.23 -19.19
N VAL A 18 -2.40 6.65 -18.28
CA VAL A 18 -2.11 6.84 -16.86
C VAL A 18 -3.08 6.00 -16.04
N HIS A 19 -2.51 5.16 -15.17
CA HIS A 19 -3.26 4.28 -14.28
C HIS A 19 -3.08 4.78 -12.84
N LYS A 20 -4.19 5.06 -12.16
CA LYS A 20 -4.19 5.55 -10.78
C LYS A 20 -4.53 4.43 -9.82
N LEU A 21 -3.63 4.16 -8.88
CA LEU A 21 -3.77 3.21 -7.80
C LEU A 21 -3.88 3.97 -6.49
N TYR A 22 -4.74 3.51 -5.59
CA TYR A 22 -5.01 4.20 -4.32
C TYR A 22 -4.73 3.29 -3.13
N ILE A 23 -3.99 3.83 -2.15
CA ILE A 23 -3.80 3.25 -0.82
C ILE A 23 -4.39 4.25 0.17
N TYR A 24 -5.71 4.22 0.34
CA TYR A 24 -6.48 5.18 1.14
C TYR A 24 -7.01 4.58 2.44
N ASP A 25 -6.47 3.46 2.86
CA ASP A 25 -6.82 2.78 4.10
C ASP A 25 -5.57 2.09 4.67
N ASP A 26 -5.72 1.40 5.80
CA ASP A 26 -4.66 0.59 6.35
C ASP A 26 -4.24 -0.52 5.38
N VAL A 27 -2.94 -0.78 5.32
CA VAL A 27 -2.39 -1.87 4.53
C VAL A 27 -2.70 -3.19 5.22
N THR A 28 -3.58 -3.99 4.62
CA THR A 28 -4.06 -5.24 5.22
C THR A 28 -4.13 -6.36 4.19
N LYS A 29 -3.93 -7.60 4.64
CA LYS A 29 -4.06 -8.79 3.81
C LYS A 29 -5.52 -9.14 3.55
N TYR A 30 -6.35 -9.01 4.56
CA TYR A 30 -7.75 -9.40 4.53
C TYR A 30 -8.64 -8.18 4.64
N GLY A 31 -9.72 -8.19 3.86
CA GLY A 31 -10.82 -7.25 3.98
C GLY A 31 -11.83 -7.68 5.04
N ASP A 32 -13.09 -7.33 4.84
CA ASP A 32 -14.15 -7.65 5.80
C ASP A 32 -14.47 -9.14 5.82
N PHE A 33 -14.90 -9.60 7.01
CA PHE A 33 -15.44 -10.93 7.19
C PHE A 33 -16.86 -11.00 6.63
N ASP A 34 -17.09 -11.94 5.73
CA ASP A 34 -18.41 -12.24 5.18
C ASP A 34 -19.08 -13.37 6.00
N TRP A 35 -20.11 -13.01 6.71
CA TRP A 35 -20.88 -13.93 7.55
C TRP A 35 -21.64 -15.00 6.78
N TRP A 36 -21.90 -14.79 5.47
CA TRP A 36 -22.60 -15.77 4.64
C TRP A 36 -21.68 -16.85 4.12
N THR A 37 -20.48 -16.47 3.73
CA THR A 37 -19.47 -17.39 3.18
C THR A 37 -18.49 -17.91 4.22
N TRP A 38 -18.54 -17.38 5.45
CA TRP A 38 -17.59 -17.67 6.54
C TRP A 38 -16.13 -17.45 6.10
N ASN A 39 -15.90 -16.42 5.29
CA ASN A 39 -14.60 -16.12 4.79
C ASN A 39 -14.31 -14.62 4.83
N TYR A 40 -13.03 -14.25 4.72
CA TYR A 40 -12.63 -12.86 4.56
C TYR A 40 -12.61 -12.50 3.09
N SER A 41 -13.07 -11.29 2.75
CA SER A 41 -12.86 -10.71 1.42
C SER A 41 -11.38 -10.38 1.21
N GLU A 42 -10.97 -10.25 -0.05
CA GLU A 42 -9.65 -9.73 -0.38
C GLU A 42 -9.62 -8.22 -0.07
N SER A 43 -8.56 -7.75 0.60
CA SER A 43 -8.36 -6.32 0.81
C SER A 43 -7.82 -5.66 -0.45
N GLU A 44 -8.34 -4.50 -0.80
CA GLU A 44 -7.84 -3.68 -1.92
C GLU A 44 -6.45 -3.08 -1.64
N THR A 45 -6.03 -3.08 -0.37
CA THR A 45 -4.68 -2.67 0.06
C THR A 45 -3.77 -3.87 0.31
N SER A 46 -4.12 -5.05 -0.18
CA SER A 46 -3.29 -6.25 -0.10
C SER A 46 -2.29 -6.35 -1.25
N ALA A 47 -1.18 -7.03 -1.01
CA ALA A 47 -0.19 -7.32 -2.05
C ALA A 47 -0.78 -8.17 -3.19
N GLN A 48 -1.71 -9.08 -2.87
CA GLN A 48 -2.39 -9.91 -3.86
C GLN A 48 -3.23 -9.06 -4.81
N HIS A 49 -3.97 -8.07 -4.29
CA HIS A 49 -4.74 -7.15 -5.11
C HIS A 49 -3.81 -6.32 -6.03
N PHE A 50 -2.77 -5.73 -5.46
CA PHE A 50 -1.77 -4.96 -6.22
C PHE A 50 -1.12 -5.79 -7.33
N ARG A 51 -0.77 -7.05 -7.05
CA ARG A 51 -0.20 -7.95 -8.06
C ARG A 51 -1.13 -8.10 -9.26
N LYS A 52 -2.41 -8.39 -9.03
CA LYS A 52 -3.42 -8.57 -10.09
C LYS A 52 -3.56 -7.29 -10.94
N VAL A 53 -3.71 -6.15 -10.28
CA VAL A 53 -3.90 -4.86 -10.97
C VAL A 53 -2.66 -4.49 -11.78
N LEU A 54 -1.46 -4.66 -11.22
CA LEU A 54 -0.21 -4.32 -11.91
C LEU A 54 0.06 -5.21 -13.12
N GLU A 55 -0.38 -6.48 -13.10
CA GLU A 55 -0.26 -7.39 -14.26
C GLU A 55 -1.05 -6.90 -15.47
N GLU A 56 -2.15 -6.17 -15.26
CA GLU A 56 -3.01 -5.65 -16.32
C GLU A 56 -2.49 -4.35 -16.96
N ILE A 57 -1.55 -3.66 -16.30
CA ILE A 57 -1.03 -2.36 -16.76
C ILE A 57 0.09 -2.58 -17.79
N PRO A 58 -0.01 -1.99 -19.01
CA PRO A 58 1.06 -2.05 -20.01
C PRO A 58 2.35 -1.38 -19.54
N GLU A 59 3.50 -1.91 -20.01
CA GLU A 59 4.82 -1.34 -19.68
C GLU A 59 5.04 0.07 -20.25
N THR A 60 4.26 0.46 -21.24
CA THR A 60 4.33 1.77 -21.90
C THR A 60 3.62 2.89 -21.13
N ASP A 61 2.85 2.54 -20.12
CA ASP A 61 1.95 3.45 -19.43
C ASP A 61 2.58 3.99 -18.13
N VAL A 62 2.02 5.09 -17.66
CA VAL A 62 2.39 5.72 -16.38
C VAL A 62 1.54 5.14 -15.26
N ILE A 63 2.15 4.90 -14.13
CA ILE A 63 1.46 4.49 -12.90
C ILE A 63 1.55 5.62 -11.88
N GLU A 64 0.40 6.06 -11.38
CA GLU A 64 0.29 6.98 -10.26
C GLU A 64 -0.23 6.22 -9.03
N VAL A 65 0.53 6.28 -7.94
CA VAL A 65 0.11 5.69 -6.65
C VAL A 65 -0.24 6.82 -5.70
N HIS A 66 -1.49 6.90 -5.32
CA HIS A 66 -2.01 7.88 -4.37
C HIS A 66 -2.07 7.29 -2.97
N ILE A 67 -1.46 7.95 -2.00
CA ILE A 67 -1.30 7.43 -0.64
C ILE A 67 -1.95 8.36 0.38
N ASN A 68 -2.88 7.81 1.15
CA ASN A 68 -3.41 8.38 2.38
C ASN A 68 -3.65 7.23 3.37
N SER A 69 -2.60 6.81 4.07
CA SER A 69 -2.61 5.60 4.90
C SER A 69 -1.76 5.78 6.15
N ASN A 70 -2.25 5.23 7.26
CA ASN A 70 -1.52 5.14 8.52
C ASN A 70 -0.49 3.98 8.53
N GLY A 71 -0.44 3.20 7.48
CA GLY A 71 0.38 2.00 7.41
C GLY A 71 -0.42 0.72 7.65
N GLY A 72 0.13 -0.24 8.38
CA GLY A 72 -0.55 -1.49 8.68
C GLY A 72 0.38 -2.69 8.64
N ASP A 73 -0.02 -3.77 7.96
CA ASP A 73 0.76 -5.00 7.85
C ASP A 73 2.07 -4.78 7.10
N VAL A 74 3.17 -5.04 7.79
CA VAL A 74 4.52 -4.82 7.25
C VAL A 74 4.83 -5.76 6.10
N GLY A 75 4.41 -7.02 6.20
CA GLY A 75 4.63 -8.03 5.16
C GLY A 75 3.93 -7.64 3.86
N GLU A 76 2.68 -7.24 3.95
CA GLU A 76 1.90 -6.76 2.80
C GLU A 76 2.53 -5.48 2.20
N GLY A 77 2.90 -4.53 3.04
CA GLY A 77 3.51 -3.28 2.58
C GLY A 77 4.86 -3.46 1.89
N VAL A 78 5.72 -4.32 2.41
CA VAL A 78 7.00 -4.68 1.77
C VAL A 78 6.76 -5.43 0.46
N ALA A 79 5.78 -6.32 0.41
CA ALA A 79 5.41 -7.01 -0.83
C ALA A 79 4.90 -6.04 -1.89
N ILE A 80 4.05 -5.07 -1.53
CA ILE A 80 3.57 -4.01 -2.44
C ILE A 80 4.76 -3.18 -2.94
N TYR A 81 5.67 -2.76 -2.06
CA TYR A 81 6.89 -2.05 -2.44
C TYR A 81 7.67 -2.83 -3.51
N ASN A 82 7.91 -4.12 -3.29
CA ASN A 82 8.65 -4.95 -4.22
C ASN A 82 7.93 -5.14 -5.57
N LEU A 83 6.61 -5.32 -5.54
CA LEU A 83 5.79 -5.40 -6.76
C LEU A 83 5.90 -4.13 -7.60
N LEU A 84 5.79 -2.97 -6.97
CA LEU A 84 5.94 -1.67 -7.63
C LEU A 84 7.36 -1.48 -8.18
N LYS A 85 8.39 -1.85 -7.42
CA LYS A 85 9.80 -1.77 -7.85
C LYS A 85 10.13 -2.65 -9.04
N GLN A 86 9.52 -3.82 -9.13
CA GLN A 86 9.72 -4.78 -10.21
C GLN A 86 8.88 -4.47 -11.45
N LYS A 87 7.81 -3.70 -11.29
CA LYS A 87 6.92 -3.36 -12.39
C LYS A 87 7.63 -2.46 -13.39
N LYS A 88 7.75 -2.93 -14.61
CA LYS A 88 8.18 -2.10 -15.73
C LYS A 88 7.01 -1.21 -16.18
N CYS A 89 7.24 0.08 -16.20
CA CYS A 89 6.31 1.09 -16.69
C CYS A 89 7.10 2.29 -17.21
N LYS A 90 6.42 3.23 -17.86
CA LYS A 90 7.04 4.44 -18.39
C LYS A 90 7.57 5.33 -17.27
N GLU A 91 6.78 5.51 -16.24
CA GLU A 91 7.12 6.26 -15.02
C GLU A 91 6.23 5.79 -13.87
N LEU A 92 6.79 5.63 -12.68
CA LEU A 92 6.05 5.38 -11.45
C LEU A 92 6.11 6.64 -10.58
N VAL A 93 4.97 7.28 -10.37
CA VAL A 93 4.83 8.49 -9.54
C VAL A 93 4.01 8.15 -8.32
N ALA A 94 4.48 8.56 -7.14
CA ALA A 94 3.68 8.44 -5.92
C ALA A 94 3.32 9.81 -5.37
N TYR A 95 2.06 9.96 -5.03
CA TYR A 95 1.49 11.17 -4.42
C TYR A 95 1.09 10.88 -2.98
N VAL A 96 1.54 11.71 -2.05
CA VAL A 96 1.01 11.72 -0.68
C VAL A 96 -0.12 12.72 -0.64
N ASP A 97 -1.34 12.22 -0.54
CA ASP A 97 -2.55 13.06 -0.54
C ASP A 97 -2.97 13.46 0.88
N GLY A 98 -2.56 12.69 1.89
CA GLY A 98 -2.77 12.96 3.30
C GLY A 98 -1.60 12.45 4.13
N PHE A 99 -1.66 11.21 4.54
CA PHE A 99 -0.62 10.57 5.34
C PHE A 99 0.07 9.44 4.59
N ALA A 100 1.40 9.34 4.75
CA ALA A 100 2.17 8.18 4.36
C ALA A 100 2.96 7.71 5.59
N TRP A 101 2.29 7.03 6.51
CA TRP A 101 2.83 6.65 7.80
C TRP A 101 3.26 5.19 7.85
N SER A 102 4.28 4.90 8.65
CA SER A 102 4.76 3.53 8.89
C SER A 102 5.09 2.83 7.56
N VAL A 103 4.56 1.64 7.30
CA VAL A 103 4.82 0.87 6.07
C VAL A 103 4.35 1.59 4.80
N ALA A 104 3.37 2.48 4.88
CA ALA A 104 2.98 3.32 3.73
C ALA A 104 4.12 4.25 3.29
N SER A 105 4.97 4.69 4.21
CA SER A 105 6.19 5.45 3.88
C SER A 105 7.22 4.62 3.11
N VAL A 106 7.26 3.32 3.36
CA VAL A 106 8.12 2.38 2.61
C VAL A 106 7.59 2.21 1.19
N ILE A 107 6.29 2.01 1.03
CA ILE A 107 5.65 1.88 -0.29
C ILE A 107 5.93 3.12 -1.15
N LEU A 108 5.85 4.31 -0.57
CA LEU A 108 6.17 5.58 -1.21
C LEU A 108 7.56 5.57 -1.86
N GLN A 109 8.54 4.89 -1.26
CA GLN A 109 9.91 4.83 -1.77
C GLN A 109 10.08 3.98 -3.03
N ALA A 110 9.07 3.21 -3.43
CA ALA A 110 9.12 2.46 -4.68
C ALA A 110 9.12 3.36 -5.92
N ALA A 111 8.54 4.54 -5.82
CA ALA A 111 8.32 5.45 -6.95
C ALA A 111 9.61 6.11 -7.46
N ASP A 112 9.64 6.36 -8.78
CA ASP A 112 10.68 7.14 -9.43
C ASP A 112 10.59 8.60 -9.00
N ARG A 113 9.37 9.14 -8.91
CA ARG A 113 9.07 10.48 -8.44
C ARG A 113 8.04 10.47 -7.31
N ARG A 114 8.31 11.24 -6.28
CA ARG A 114 7.45 11.37 -5.10
C ARG A 114 6.99 12.81 -4.95
N VAL A 115 5.71 13.00 -4.74
CA VAL A 115 5.08 14.31 -4.60
C VAL A 115 4.30 14.32 -3.28
N MET A 116 4.54 15.32 -2.46
CA MET A 116 3.78 15.55 -1.24
C MET A 116 2.89 16.79 -1.43
N GLY A 117 1.60 16.64 -1.18
CA GLY A 117 0.65 17.73 -1.15
C GLY A 117 0.88 18.68 0.04
N LEU A 118 0.30 19.86 0.00
CA LEU A 118 0.35 20.78 1.13
C LEU A 118 -0.38 20.19 2.34
N GLY A 119 0.24 20.28 3.51
CA GLY A 119 -0.33 19.78 4.76
C GLY A 119 -0.26 18.26 4.91
N THR A 120 0.38 17.54 3.98
CA THR A 120 0.57 16.10 4.09
C THR A 120 1.72 15.76 5.03
N SER A 121 1.72 14.53 5.54
CA SER A 121 2.69 14.07 6.55
C SER A 121 3.29 12.73 6.18
N LEU A 122 4.60 12.63 6.41
CA LEU A 122 5.38 11.40 6.32
C LEU A 122 5.86 11.00 7.72
N LEU A 123 5.57 9.76 8.13
CA LEU A 123 6.06 9.22 9.41
C LEU A 123 6.85 7.94 9.19
N ILE A 124 8.11 7.99 9.62
CA ILE A 124 9.01 6.85 9.60
C ILE A 124 9.36 6.49 11.05
N HIS A 125 9.17 5.24 11.41
CA HIS A 125 9.53 4.71 12.71
C HIS A 125 10.06 3.29 12.59
N ASN A 126 10.68 2.79 13.66
CA ASN A 126 11.13 1.41 13.71
C ASN A 126 9.95 0.45 13.57
N MET A 127 10.19 -0.67 12.92
CA MET A 127 9.20 -1.71 12.72
C MET A 127 8.71 -2.22 14.07
N CYS A 128 7.42 -2.04 14.34
CA CYS A 128 6.73 -2.65 15.47
C CYS A 128 6.03 -3.91 14.98
N CYS A 129 6.58 -5.06 15.27
CA CYS A 129 5.94 -6.33 14.97
C CYS A 129 5.41 -6.93 16.27
N LEU A 130 4.11 -7.26 16.31
CA LEU A 130 3.51 -8.05 17.41
C LEU A 130 3.90 -9.53 17.31
N LEU A 131 5.09 -9.82 16.83
CA LEU A 131 5.69 -11.13 16.96
C LEU A 131 6.30 -11.21 18.34
N TYR A 132 5.83 -12.16 19.12
CA TYR A 132 6.47 -12.54 20.38
C TYR A 132 7.84 -13.14 20.05
N THR A 133 8.84 -12.28 19.95
CA THR A 133 10.22 -12.71 19.87
C THR A 133 10.75 -12.85 21.29
N SER A 134 11.32 -14.00 21.61
CA SER A 134 12.13 -14.11 22.83
C SER A 134 13.20 -13.02 22.82
N PRO A 135 13.52 -12.39 23.97
CA PRO A 135 14.53 -11.35 24.06
C PRO A 135 15.82 -11.80 23.38
N SER A 136 16.41 -10.92 22.57
CA SER A 136 17.68 -11.24 21.93
C SER A 136 18.74 -11.52 22.99
N PRO A 137 19.80 -12.26 22.68
CA PRO A 137 20.91 -12.47 23.62
C PRO A 137 21.52 -11.17 24.17
N ARG A 138 21.42 -10.07 23.39
CA ARG A 138 21.89 -8.73 23.84
C ARG A 138 20.99 -8.10 24.90
N ASP A 139 19.70 -8.37 24.87
CA ASP A 139 18.75 -7.79 25.83
C ASP A 139 18.84 -8.50 27.16
N ARG A 140 19.33 -9.74 27.19
CA ARG A 140 19.58 -10.50 28.43
C ARG A 140 20.84 -10.06 29.22
N GLN A 141 21.72 -9.29 28.59
CA GLN A 141 22.96 -8.81 29.24
C GLN A 141 22.78 -7.47 29.97
N LYS A 142 21.59 -6.86 29.93
CA LYS A 142 21.30 -5.56 30.55
C LYS A 142 20.45 -5.65 31.83
N SER A 143 20.21 -6.83 32.33
CA SER A 143 19.51 -7.06 33.59
C SER A 143 20.49 -7.38 34.72
#